data_a839ab0246b847fa879eeb4efb030157
#
_entry.id   a839ab0246b847fa879eeb4efb030157
#
_cell.length_a   1.000
_cell.length_b   1.000
_cell.length_c   1.000
_cell.angle_alpha   90.00
_cell.angle_beta   90.00
_cell.angle_gamma   90.00
#
_symmetry.space_group_name_H-M   'P 1'
#
loop_
_entity.id
_entity.type
_entity.pdbx_description
1 polymer ?
#
loop_
_entity_poly.entity_id
_entity_poly.type
_entity_poly.pdbx_seq_one_letter_code
_entity_poly.pdbx_strand_id
1 'polypeptide(L)'
;MRERRANPVGRAATANIPRISLGGLRLAVLDIEQTANFMIDVVFPKRRIGRPLFLTSANGEVLARCSTEPMTGRLFRAADLINADGQPLVTVSWLQSRTPLPERVATTDLFHVVARKAQAAQLTFYMFGADEAENAAAVANIQKMYPGLRIVGRCHGYLRGQALRNKVDEINALAPDYLWVALGVPYEQAFVEEFTPLLSNVGVIKTSGGLFNFLSGSRVRAPLWMQRVGLEWAWRIWLEPRRLFWRYLTTNPRALLLLFNKNRGGDRTP
;
A
#
# COMPACT_ATOMS: atom_id res chain seq x y z
N MET A 1 17.28 16.89 -15.28
CA MET A 1 16.36 16.08 -14.44
C MET A 1 17.14 14.87 -13.93
N ARG A 2 17.62 14.88 -12.68
CA ARG A 2 18.43 13.77 -12.15
C ARG A 2 17.54 12.57 -11.90
N GLU A 3 17.77 11.48 -12.62
CA GLU A 3 17.22 10.17 -12.24
C GLU A 3 17.58 9.91 -10.77
N ARG A 4 16.59 9.85 -9.91
CA ARG A 4 16.82 9.47 -8.51
C ARG A 4 17.33 8.04 -8.50
N ARG A 5 18.58 7.85 -8.11
CA ARG A 5 19.18 6.53 -7.89
C ARG A 5 18.28 5.77 -6.92
N ALA A 6 17.88 4.57 -7.31
CA ALA A 6 17.09 3.68 -6.46
C ALA A 6 17.79 3.49 -5.11
N ASN A 7 17.00 3.38 -4.05
CA ASN A 7 17.45 3.19 -2.67
C ASN A 7 18.36 1.96 -2.55
N PRO A 8 19.68 2.10 -2.31
CA PRO A 8 20.55 0.94 -2.19
C PRO A 8 20.14 0.01 -1.02
N VAL A 9 19.61 0.59 0.06
CA VAL A 9 19.21 -0.16 1.25
C VAL A 9 17.86 -0.83 1.08
N GLY A 10 16.87 -0.12 0.50
CA GLY A 10 15.60 -0.74 0.14
C GLY A 10 15.79 -1.86 -0.88
N ARG A 11 16.70 -1.68 -1.84
CA ARG A 11 17.10 -2.74 -2.77
C ARG A 11 17.73 -3.93 -2.07
N ALA A 12 18.63 -3.71 -1.11
CA ALA A 12 19.24 -4.80 -0.34
C ALA A 12 18.20 -5.55 0.50
N ALA A 13 17.31 -4.82 1.19
CA ALA A 13 16.26 -5.43 2.01
C ALA A 13 15.24 -6.23 1.19
N THR A 14 14.97 -5.83 -0.05
CA THR A 14 14.00 -6.48 -0.94
C THR A 14 14.63 -7.33 -2.04
N ALA A 15 15.96 -7.49 -2.07
CA ALA A 15 16.68 -8.16 -3.15
C ALA A 15 16.25 -9.63 -3.34
N ASN A 16 16.01 -10.32 -2.23
CA ASN A 16 15.65 -11.74 -2.23
C ASN A 16 14.15 -12.00 -2.40
N ILE A 17 13.32 -10.94 -2.51
CA ILE A 17 11.88 -11.11 -2.70
C ILE A 17 11.61 -11.38 -4.17
N PRO A 18 11.03 -12.55 -4.51
CA PRO A 18 10.63 -12.85 -5.88
C PRO A 18 9.61 -11.84 -6.39
N ARG A 19 9.69 -11.51 -7.68
CA ARG A 19 8.78 -10.52 -8.30
C ARG A 19 8.28 -11.01 -9.63
N ILE A 20 7.02 -10.69 -9.92
CA ILE A 20 6.37 -10.91 -11.20
C ILE A 20 6.01 -9.58 -11.86
N SER A 21 6.19 -9.48 -13.18
CA SER A 21 5.75 -8.32 -13.95
C SER A 21 4.32 -8.51 -14.43
N LEU A 22 3.38 -7.72 -13.91
CA LEU A 22 1.98 -7.73 -14.31
C LEU A 22 1.51 -6.31 -14.64
N GLY A 23 0.91 -6.12 -15.81
CA GLY A 23 0.38 -4.82 -16.23
C GLY A 23 1.40 -3.67 -16.23
N GLY A 24 2.70 -3.97 -16.34
CA GLY A 24 3.79 -2.99 -16.35
C GLY A 24 4.31 -2.58 -14.96
N LEU A 25 3.88 -3.26 -13.89
CA LEU A 25 4.43 -3.12 -12.54
C LEU A 25 5.09 -4.44 -12.08
N ARG A 26 6.13 -4.33 -11.26
CA ARG A 26 6.82 -5.46 -10.63
C ARG A 26 6.21 -5.72 -9.25
N LEU A 27 5.37 -6.75 -9.15
CA LEU A 27 4.66 -7.11 -7.92
C LEU A 27 5.47 -8.14 -7.13
N ALA A 28 5.48 -8.02 -5.81
CA ALA A 28 6.10 -9.01 -4.92
C ALA A 28 5.29 -10.30 -4.90
N VAL A 29 5.97 -11.43 -5.03
CA VAL A 29 5.38 -12.77 -4.90
C VAL A 29 5.46 -13.18 -3.44
N LEU A 30 4.57 -12.62 -2.63
CA LEU A 30 4.44 -12.86 -1.20
C LEU A 30 2.96 -13.03 -0.85
N ASP A 31 2.66 -13.87 0.13
CA ASP A 31 1.36 -13.90 0.80
C ASP A 31 1.27 -12.82 1.90
N ILE A 32 0.12 -12.73 2.58
CA ILE A 32 -0.11 -11.73 3.63
C ILE A 32 0.84 -11.95 4.81
N GLU A 33 1.03 -13.20 5.24
CA GLU A 33 1.90 -13.53 6.37
C GLU A 33 3.37 -13.26 6.06
N GLN A 34 3.85 -13.64 4.87
CA GLN A 34 5.21 -13.35 4.41
C GLN A 34 5.44 -11.84 4.29
N THR A 35 4.45 -11.09 3.77
CA THR A 35 4.53 -9.64 3.69
C THR A 35 4.60 -9.00 5.08
N ALA A 36 3.76 -9.46 6.01
CA ALA A 36 3.78 -8.97 7.38
C ALA A 36 5.09 -9.31 8.10
N ASN A 37 5.61 -10.54 7.96
CA ASN A 37 6.91 -10.93 8.51
C ASN A 37 8.02 -10.04 7.96
N PHE A 38 8.07 -9.85 6.64
CA PHE A 38 9.03 -8.92 6.02
C PHE A 38 8.92 -7.52 6.62
N MET A 39 7.71 -6.98 6.81
CA MET A 39 7.53 -5.67 7.43
C MET A 39 8.05 -5.62 8.87
N ILE A 40 7.87 -6.69 9.66
CA ILE A 40 8.40 -6.78 11.03
C ILE A 40 9.93 -6.87 11.01
N ASP A 41 10.49 -7.74 10.18
CA ASP A 41 11.93 -8.04 10.15
C ASP A 41 12.77 -6.83 9.69
N VAL A 42 12.24 -5.98 8.82
CA VAL A 42 12.98 -4.79 8.34
C VAL A 42 13.05 -3.67 9.35
N VAL A 43 12.13 -3.58 10.33
CA VAL A 43 12.17 -2.58 11.39
C VAL A 43 12.77 -3.12 12.69
N PHE A 44 12.78 -4.45 12.86
CA PHE A 44 13.40 -5.14 13.97
C PHE A 44 14.78 -5.67 13.54
N PRO A 45 15.90 -5.20 14.04
CA PRO A 45 16.29 -4.68 15.36
C PRO A 45 16.61 -3.17 15.39
N LYS A 46 15.69 -2.30 15.01
CA LYS A 46 15.82 -0.83 15.05
C LYS A 46 17.04 -0.24 14.29
N ARG A 47 17.55 -0.95 13.28
CA ARG A 47 18.52 -0.39 12.34
C ARG A 47 17.81 0.59 11.43
N ARG A 48 17.85 1.86 11.80
CA ARG A 48 17.34 2.94 10.94
C ARG A 48 18.24 3.05 9.72
N ILE A 49 17.65 2.85 8.57
CA ILE A 49 18.34 2.64 7.30
C ILE A 49 18.58 3.97 6.56
N GLY A 50 18.51 5.13 7.27
CA GLY A 50 18.73 6.44 6.69
C GLY A 50 17.60 6.97 5.80
N ARG A 51 16.67 6.12 5.34
CA ARG A 51 15.39 6.49 4.73
C ARG A 51 14.38 5.36 4.94
N PRO A 52 13.07 5.68 5.04
CA PRO A 52 12.03 4.65 5.18
C PRO A 52 11.95 3.76 3.94
N LEU A 53 11.59 2.49 4.15
CA LEU A 53 11.14 1.63 3.05
C LEU A 53 9.75 2.05 2.59
N PHE A 54 9.60 2.19 1.29
CA PHE A 54 8.33 2.53 0.67
C PHE A 54 7.59 1.29 0.16
N LEU A 55 6.49 0.94 0.82
CA LEU A 55 5.60 -0.14 0.43
C LEU A 55 4.27 0.41 -0.09
N THR A 56 3.81 -0.09 -1.23
CA THR A 56 2.51 0.26 -1.80
C THR A 56 1.76 -1.00 -2.26
N SER A 57 0.51 -0.83 -2.69
CA SER A 57 -0.30 -1.92 -3.23
C SER A 57 -0.88 -1.53 -4.58
N ALA A 58 -0.98 -2.49 -5.49
CA ALA A 58 -1.57 -2.29 -6.81
C ALA A 58 -2.74 -3.24 -7.03
N ASN A 59 -3.79 -2.70 -7.63
CA ASN A 59 -4.97 -3.43 -8.13
C ASN A 59 -5.22 -3.08 -9.60
N GLY A 60 -6.29 -3.55 -10.19
CA GLY A 60 -6.62 -3.28 -11.60
C GLY A 60 -6.77 -1.79 -11.91
N GLU A 61 -7.38 -1.01 -11.01
CA GLU A 61 -7.48 0.46 -11.17
C GLU A 61 -6.10 1.12 -11.23
N VAL A 62 -5.20 0.72 -10.34
CA VAL A 62 -3.83 1.24 -10.30
C VAL A 62 -3.09 0.89 -11.59
N LEU A 63 -3.21 -0.34 -12.11
CA LEU A 63 -2.60 -0.73 -13.38
C LEU A 63 -3.11 0.14 -14.53
N ALA A 64 -4.44 0.35 -14.62
CA ALA A 64 -5.03 1.20 -15.62
C ALA A 64 -4.50 2.64 -15.54
N ARG A 65 -4.47 3.22 -14.34
CA ARG A 65 -3.94 4.57 -14.11
C ARG A 65 -2.45 4.68 -14.42
N CYS A 66 -1.63 3.75 -13.98
CA CYS A 66 -0.19 3.73 -14.31
C CYS A 66 0.08 3.67 -15.81
N SER A 67 -0.86 3.13 -16.59
CA SER A 67 -0.72 3.05 -18.06
C SER A 67 -1.15 4.33 -18.79
N THR A 68 -2.03 5.14 -18.20
CA THR A 68 -2.55 6.38 -18.78
C THR A 68 -1.93 7.64 -18.22
N GLU A 69 -1.47 7.57 -16.97
CA GLU A 69 -0.91 8.67 -16.22
C GLU A 69 0.59 8.42 -15.99
N PRO A 70 1.50 8.97 -16.83
CA PRO A 70 2.94 8.69 -16.72
C PRO A 70 3.52 9.01 -15.34
N MET A 71 3.02 10.08 -14.70
CA MET A 71 3.42 10.48 -13.35
C MET A 71 3.04 9.39 -12.32
N THR A 72 1.79 8.92 -12.33
CA THR A 72 1.33 7.86 -11.44
C THR A 72 2.17 6.59 -11.63
N GLY A 73 2.42 6.21 -12.89
CA GLY A 73 3.28 5.06 -13.20
C GLY A 73 4.71 5.21 -12.67
N ARG A 74 5.29 6.42 -12.74
CA ARG A 74 6.62 6.72 -12.19
C ARG A 74 6.63 6.61 -10.66
N LEU A 75 5.63 7.17 -10.00
CA LEU A 75 5.49 7.14 -8.54
C LEU A 75 5.39 5.69 -8.01
N PHE A 76 4.60 4.84 -8.67
CA PHE A 76 4.49 3.43 -8.28
C PHE A 76 5.80 2.66 -8.48
N ARG A 77 6.51 2.88 -9.59
CA ARG A 77 7.80 2.23 -9.85
C ARG A 77 8.92 2.68 -8.90
N ALA A 78 8.74 3.79 -8.18
CA ALA A 78 9.66 4.24 -7.14
C ALA A 78 9.51 3.47 -5.81
N ALA A 79 8.46 2.67 -5.64
CA ALA A 79 8.26 1.86 -4.45
C ALA A 79 9.31 0.75 -4.34
N ASP A 80 9.77 0.50 -3.10
CA ASP A 80 10.69 -0.59 -2.79
C ASP A 80 9.99 -1.95 -2.91
N LEU A 81 8.67 -2.00 -2.57
CA LEU A 81 7.82 -3.19 -2.70
C LEU A 81 6.39 -2.83 -3.10
N ILE A 82 5.82 -3.58 -4.04
CA ILE A 82 4.44 -3.42 -4.49
C ILE A 82 3.70 -4.74 -4.25
N ASN A 83 2.69 -4.73 -3.38
CA ASN A 83 1.83 -5.88 -3.14
C ASN A 83 0.68 -5.94 -4.17
N ALA A 84 0.22 -7.15 -4.46
CA ALA A 84 -0.95 -7.37 -5.30
C ALA A 84 -2.24 -7.29 -4.45
N ASP A 85 -2.98 -6.17 -4.56
CA ASP A 85 -4.26 -5.97 -3.86
C ASP A 85 -5.45 -6.08 -4.83
N GLY A 86 -5.54 -7.20 -5.54
CA GLY A 86 -6.64 -7.43 -6.46
C GLY A 86 -6.70 -8.88 -6.92
N GLN A 87 -7.84 -9.54 -6.74
CA GLN A 87 -8.01 -10.93 -7.14
C GLN A 87 -7.73 -11.19 -8.64
N PRO A 88 -8.09 -10.30 -9.59
CA PRO A 88 -7.74 -10.50 -10.99
C PRO A 88 -6.22 -10.60 -11.25
N LEU A 89 -5.39 -9.90 -10.48
CA LEU A 89 -3.93 -10.00 -10.61
C LEU A 89 -3.45 -11.40 -10.22
N VAL A 90 -3.98 -11.94 -9.13
CA VAL A 90 -3.68 -13.30 -8.66
C VAL A 90 -4.10 -14.32 -9.71
N THR A 91 -5.37 -14.26 -10.15
CA THR A 91 -5.91 -15.20 -11.14
C THR A 91 -5.12 -15.19 -12.43
N VAL A 92 -4.79 -14.01 -12.98
CA VAL A 92 -4.01 -13.92 -14.22
C VAL A 92 -2.57 -14.39 -14.00
N SER A 93 -1.97 -14.17 -12.82
CA SER A 93 -0.64 -14.67 -12.52
C SER A 93 -0.56 -16.21 -12.57
N TRP A 94 -1.59 -16.90 -12.09
CA TRP A 94 -1.70 -18.36 -12.17
C TRP A 94 -1.80 -18.89 -13.60
N LEU A 95 -2.40 -18.11 -14.51
CA LEU A 95 -2.53 -18.48 -15.91
C LEU A 95 -1.26 -18.23 -16.73
N GLN A 96 -0.38 -17.33 -16.29
CA GLN A 96 0.68 -16.79 -17.16
C GLN A 96 2.09 -16.91 -16.56
N SER A 97 2.26 -17.24 -15.28
CA SER A 97 3.57 -17.28 -14.65
C SER A 97 3.92 -18.66 -14.09
N ARG A 98 5.21 -18.98 -14.12
CA ARG A 98 5.78 -20.14 -13.40
C ARG A 98 5.89 -19.91 -11.91
N THR A 99 5.93 -18.63 -11.49
CA THR A 99 5.96 -18.20 -10.09
C THR A 99 4.75 -17.29 -9.82
N PRO A 100 3.53 -17.86 -9.70
CA PRO A 100 2.31 -17.09 -9.53
C PRO A 100 2.26 -16.41 -8.17
N LEU A 101 1.44 -15.37 -8.07
CA LEU A 101 1.12 -14.74 -6.79
C LEU A 101 0.37 -15.76 -5.91
N PRO A 102 0.80 -15.99 -4.67
CA PRO A 102 0.18 -17.00 -3.79
C PRO A 102 -1.26 -16.62 -3.43
N GLU A 103 -1.49 -15.34 -3.15
CA GLU A 103 -2.81 -14.80 -2.81
C GLU A 103 -2.90 -13.29 -3.03
N ARG A 104 -4.08 -12.74 -2.84
CA ARG A 104 -4.30 -11.30 -2.79
C ARG A 104 -3.87 -10.72 -1.45
N VAL A 105 -2.89 -9.83 -1.44
CA VAL A 105 -2.46 -9.09 -0.25
C VAL A 105 -3.31 -7.81 -0.13
N ALA A 106 -4.55 -7.97 0.36
CA ALA A 106 -5.42 -6.82 0.59
C ALA A 106 -4.88 -5.96 1.74
N THR A 107 -4.76 -4.65 1.52
CA THR A 107 -4.18 -3.73 2.51
C THR A 107 -4.93 -3.75 3.84
N THR A 108 -6.25 -3.95 3.84
CA THR A 108 -7.05 -4.09 5.06
C THR A 108 -6.69 -5.34 5.85
N ASP A 109 -6.51 -6.48 5.19
CA ASP A 109 -6.17 -7.74 5.85
C ASP A 109 -4.72 -7.72 6.35
N LEU A 110 -3.81 -7.21 5.52
CA LEU A 110 -2.40 -7.01 5.89
C LEU A 110 -2.26 -6.13 7.13
N PHE A 111 -3.05 -5.03 7.22
CA PHE A 111 -3.01 -4.15 8.40
C PHE A 111 -3.26 -4.92 9.69
N HIS A 112 -4.27 -5.78 9.72
CA HIS A 112 -4.63 -6.56 10.91
C HIS A 112 -3.53 -7.58 11.30
N VAL A 113 -2.88 -8.20 10.32
CA VAL A 113 -1.76 -9.12 10.59
C VAL A 113 -0.55 -8.36 11.12
N VAL A 114 -0.19 -7.24 10.48
CA VAL A 114 0.93 -6.39 10.93
C VAL A 114 0.64 -5.80 12.31
N ALA A 115 -0.60 -5.36 12.60
CA ALA A 115 -0.96 -4.80 13.91
C ALA A 115 -0.79 -5.81 15.05
N ARG A 116 -1.22 -7.07 14.85
CA ARG A 116 -1.01 -8.15 15.85
C ARG A 116 0.47 -8.41 16.10
N LYS A 117 1.27 -8.54 15.03
CA LYS A 117 2.71 -8.79 15.13
C LYS A 117 3.46 -7.60 15.74
N ALA A 118 3.11 -6.38 15.32
CA ALA A 118 3.69 -5.14 15.84
C ALA A 118 3.38 -4.93 17.34
N GLN A 119 2.16 -5.27 17.79
CA GLN A 119 1.80 -5.27 19.19
C GLN A 119 2.70 -6.21 20.01
N ALA A 120 2.93 -7.42 19.54
CA ALA A 120 3.80 -8.40 20.20
C ALA A 120 5.27 -7.94 20.21
N ALA A 121 5.73 -7.30 19.15
CA ALA A 121 7.09 -6.78 19.01
C ALA A 121 7.29 -5.36 19.59
N GLN A 122 6.26 -4.77 20.19
CA GLN A 122 6.26 -3.39 20.77
C GLN A 122 6.66 -2.32 19.75
N LEU A 123 6.30 -2.52 18.48
CA LEU A 123 6.54 -1.57 17.39
C LEU A 123 5.46 -0.48 17.36
N THR A 124 5.81 0.66 16.79
CA THR A 124 5.02 1.89 16.86
C THR A 124 4.41 2.25 15.51
N PHE A 125 3.15 2.73 15.53
CA PHE A 125 2.42 3.21 14.36
C PHE A 125 2.18 4.72 14.44
N TYR A 126 2.23 5.37 13.28
CA TYR A 126 1.65 6.69 13.06
C TYR A 126 0.59 6.61 11.96
N MET A 127 -0.59 7.20 12.21
CA MET A 127 -1.76 7.09 11.33
C MET A 127 -2.02 8.43 10.62
N PHE A 128 -1.63 8.54 9.34
CA PHE A 128 -1.73 9.78 8.56
C PHE A 128 -2.68 9.65 7.38
N GLY A 129 -3.75 10.41 7.35
CA GLY A 129 -4.70 10.42 6.23
C GLY A 129 -6.16 10.45 6.65
N ALA A 130 -7.06 10.28 5.69
CA ALA A 130 -8.51 10.45 5.80
C ALA A 130 -8.90 11.85 6.30
N ASP A 131 -10.17 12.10 6.60
CA ASP A 131 -10.57 13.29 7.33
C ASP A 131 -10.35 13.12 8.84
N GLU A 132 -10.55 14.20 9.59
CA GLU A 132 -10.28 14.19 11.04
C GLU A 132 -11.17 13.21 11.80
N ALA A 133 -12.46 13.15 11.46
CA ALA A 133 -13.42 12.29 12.14
C ALA A 133 -13.15 10.81 11.81
N GLU A 134 -12.93 10.47 10.54
CA GLU A 134 -12.57 9.11 10.12
C GLU A 134 -11.24 8.64 10.70
N ASN A 135 -10.23 9.53 10.72
CA ASN A 135 -8.93 9.22 11.30
C ASN A 135 -9.04 8.94 12.79
N ALA A 136 -9.75 9.81 13.55
CA ALA A 136 -9.96 9.63 14.97
C ALA A 136 -10.72 8.34 15.29
N ALA A 137 -11.81 8.06 14.56
CA ALA A 137 -12.61 6.84 14.73
C ALA A 137 -11.80 5.59 14.39
N ALA A 138 -11.01 5.61 13.30
CA ALA A 138 -10.12 4.51 12.94
C ALA A 138 -9.12 4.20 14.06
N VAL A 139 -8.44 5.20 14.60
CA VAL A 139 -7.48 5.02 15.70
C VAL A 139 -8.17 4.49 16.95
N ALA A 140 -9.33 5.02 17.33
CA ALA A 140 -10.09 4.54 18.48
C ALA A 140 -10.50 3.06 18.33
N ASN A 141 -10.94 2.64 17.13
CA ASN A 141 -11.30 1.26 16.85
C ASN A 141 -10.07 0.33 16.84
N ILE A 142 -8.94 0.80 16.29
CA ILE A 142 -7.68 0.05 16.32
C ILE A 142 -7.24 -0.19 17.77
N GLN A 143 -7.29 0.82 18.61
CA GLN A 143 -6.91 0.70 20.04
C GLN A 143 -7.82 -0.26 20.81
N LYS A 144 -9.12 -0.33 20.45
CA LYS A 144 -10.04 -1.33 21.01
C LYS A 144 -9.69 -2.74 20.56
N MET A 145 -9.35 -2.93 19.27
CA MET A 145 -9.00 -4.25 18.71
C MET A 145 -7.62 -4.73 19.14
N TYR A 146 -6.69 -3.80 19.34
CA TYR A 146 -5.28 -4.05 19.65
C TYR A 146 -4.83 -3.16 20.83
N PRO A 147 -5.23 -3.46 22.07
CA PRO A 147 -4.98 -2.55 23.22
C PRO A 147 -3.50 -2.32 23.53
N GLY A 148 -2.63 -3.26 23.16
CA GLY A 148 -1.18 -3.15 23.35
C GLY A 148 -0.44 -2.54 22.14
N LEU A 149 -1.13 -2.18 21.06
CA LEU A 149 -0.49 -1.55 19.90
C LEU A 149 -0.15 -0.08 20.20
N ARG A 150 1.09 0.27 20.02
CA ARG A 150 1.61 1.62 20.29
C ARG A 150 1.36 2.54 19.09
N ILE A 151 0.29 3.35 19.13
CA ILE A 151 0.05 4.43 18.17
C ILE A 151 0.65 5.71 18.75
N VAL A 152 1.78 6.17 18.20
CA VAL A 152 2.54 7.34 18.70
C VAL A 152 1.98 8.66 18.20
N GLY A 153 1.07 8.64 17.21
CA GLY A 153 0.40 9.84 16.75
C GLY A 153 -0.56 9.55 15.58
N ARG A 154 -1.38 10.55 15.30
CA ARG A 154 -2.30 10.56 14.17
C ARG A 154 -2.47 11.95 13.59
N CYS A 155 -2.85 12.04 12.32
CA CYS A 155 -3.21 13.31 11.70
C CYS A 155 -4.07 13.07 10.46
N HIS A 156 -5.02 13.96 10.20
CA HIS A 156 -5.81 13.92 8.96
C HIS A 156 -4.98 14.29 7.72
N GLY A 157 -5.46 13.92 6.53
CA GLY A 157 -4.74 14.06 5.26
C GLY A 157 -4.92 15.41 4.54
N TYR A 158 -5.56 16.41 5.16
CA TYR A 158 -5.90 17.67 4.49
C TYR A 158 -4.96 18.84 4.82
N LEU A 159 -3.87 18.60 5.56
CA LEU A 159 -2.84 19.63 5.78
C LEU A 159 -2.15 20.00 4.46
N ARG A 160 -1.77 21.28 4.33
CA ARG A 160 -1.06 21.81 3.16
C ARG A 160 0.03 22.80 3.59
N GLY A 161 0.94 23.08 2.67
CA GLY A 161 1.99 24.09 2.87
C GLY A 161 2.81 23.88 4.14
N GLN A 162 3.02 24.97 4.91
CA GLN A 162 3.86 24.92 6.13
C GLN A 162 3.29 24.02 7.21
N ALA A 163 1.97 23.94 7.37
CA ALA A 163 1.35 23.06 8.35
C ALA A 163 1.66 21.56 8.08
N LEU A 164 1.68 21.16 6.79
CA LEU A 164 2.09 19.82 6.40
C LEU A 164 3.57 19.57 6.68
N ARG A 165 4.46 20.54 6.39
CA ARG A 165 5.89 20.43 6.67
C ARG A 165 6.16 20.27 8.16
N ASN A 166 5.55 21.10 9.01
CA ASN A 166 5.67 20.99 10.45
C ASN A 166 5.19 19.62 10.97
N LYS A 167 4.12 19.08 10.36
CA LYS A 167 3.62 17.75 10.70
C LYS A 167 4.60 16.64 10.27
N VAL A 168 5.25 16.76 9.13
CA VAL A 168 6.29 15.82 8.68
C VAL A 168 7.49 15.85 9.64
N ASP A 169 7.91 17.03 10.10
CA ASP A 169 8.99 17.17 11.07
C ASP A 169 8.61 16.51 12.42
N GLU A 170 7.37 16.70 12.88
CA GLU A 170 6.82 16.03 14.08
C GLU A 170 6.83 14.48 13.90
N ILE A 171 6.35 13.98 12.77
CA ILE A 171 6.38 12.54 12.47
C ILE A 171 7.81 12.00 12.51
N ASN A 172 8.76 12.73 11.90
CA ASN A 172 10.15 12.32 11.92
C ASN A 172 10.77 12.34 13.32
N ALA A 173 10.39 13.31 14.15
CA ALA A 173 10.84 13.39 15.55
C ALA A 173 10.27 12.24 16.41
N LEU A 174 9.00 11.88 16.21
CA LEU A 174 8.36 10.73 16.87
C LEU A 174 8.94 9.38 16.41
N ALA A 175 9.57 9.34 15.25
CA ALA A 175 10.30 8.20 14.72
C ALA A 175 9.48 6.88 14.75
N PRO A 176 8.27 6.83 14.16
CA PRO A 176 7.46 5.62 14.16
C PRO A 176 8.12 4.51 13.35
N ASP A 177 7.92 3.26 13.78
CA ASP A 177 8.35 2.10 13.00
C ASP A 177 7.54 1.99 11.70
N TYR A 178 6.24 2.33 11.73
CA TYR A 178 5.36 2.37 10.56
C TYR A 178 4.60 3.68 10.46
N LEU A 179 4.70 4.32 9.30
CA LEU A 179 3.83 5.41 8.87
C LEU A 179 2.81 4.87 7.88
N TRP A 180 1.57 4.73 8.32
CA TRP A 180 0.43 4.36 7.47
C TRP A 180 -0.14 5.62 6.83
N VAL A 181 -0.12 5.69 5.49
CA VAL A 181 -0.55 6.87 4.73
C VAL A 181 -1.81 6.55 3.94
N ALA A 182 -2.91 7.27 4.19
CA ALA A 182 -4.22 7.07 3.57
C ALA A 182 -4.72 8.38 2.93
N LEU A 183 -4.06 8.81 1.85
CA LEU A 183 -4.41 10.02 1.08
C LEU A 183 -5.09 9.70 -0.26
N GLY A 184 -5.14 8.42 -0.62
CA GLY A 184 -5.60 7.94 -1.92
C GLY A 184 -4.57 8.11 -3.04
N VAL A 185 -4.74 7.29 -4.10
CA VAL A 185 -3.88 7.32 -5.28
C VAL A 185 -4.22 8.52 -6.15
N PRO A 186 -3.24 9.28 -6.67
CA PRO A 186 -1.79 9.14 -6.52
C PRO A 186 -1.20 9.98 -5.37
N TYR A 187 -2.02 10.66 -4.57
CA TYR A 187 -1.57 11.66 -3.59
C TYR A 187 -0.68 11.07 -2.50
N GLU A 188 -0.95 9.84 -2.07
CA GLU A 188 -0.13 9.16 -1.07
C GLU A 188 1.26 8.79 -1.63
N GLN A 189 1.37 8.40 -2.90
CA GLN A 189 2.65 8.14 -3.54
C GLN A 189 3.44 9.44 -3.78
N ALA A 190 2.74 10.52 -4.15
CA ALA A 190 3.35 11.85 -4.30
C ALA A 190 3.87 12.37 -2.96
N PHE A 191 3.11 12.21 -1.87
CA PHE A 191 3.54 12.51 -0.51
C PHE A 191 4.83 11.75 -0.16
N VAL A 192 4.86 10.45 -0.41
CA VAL A 192 6.06 9.64 -0.12
C VAL A 192 7.25 10.14 -0.93
N GLU A 193 7.08 10.44 -2.22
CA GLU A 193 8.16 10.95 -3.05
C GLU A 193 8.71 12.30 -2.55
N GLU A 194 7.82 13.21 -2.14
CA GLU A 194 8.21 14.54 -1.68
C GLU A 194 8.89 14.50 -0.30
N PHE A 195 8.31 13.74 0.64
CA PHE A 195 8.70 13.85 2.05
C PHE A 195 9.63 12.73 2.55
N THR A 196 9.89 11.67 1.78
CA THR A 196 10.86 10.63 2.16
C THR A 196 12.21 11.18 2.63
N PRO A 197 12.81 12.23 2.00
CA PRO A 197 14.08 12.78 2.47
C PRO A 197 14.05 13.39 3.87
N LEU A 198 12.86 13.82 4.33
CA LEU A 198 12.67 14.43 5.66
C LEU A 198 12.23 13.39 6.71
N LEU A 199 11.86 12.18 6.29
CA LEU A 199 11.34 11.11 7.16
C LEU A 199 12.41 10.05 7.46
N SER A 200 13.67 10.47 7.66
CA SER A 200 14.82 9.57 7.85
C SER A 200 14.72 8.68 9.10
N ASN A 201 13.89 9.06 10.07
CA ASN A 201 13.69 8.33 11.31
C ASN A 201 12.49 7.36 11.28
N VAL A 202 11.72 7.34 10.19
CA VAL A 202 10.62 6.40 9.98
C VAL A 202 11.16 5.08 9.42
N GLY A 203 10.66 3.96 9.91
CA GLY A 203 11.10 2.63 9.42
C GLY A 203 10.49 2.29 8.05
N VAL A 204 9.17 2.17 8.00
CA VAL A 204 8.40 1.82 6.80
C VAL A 204 7.31 2.84 6.57
N ILE A 205 7.15 3.30 5.33
CA ILE A 205 5.97 4.03 4.89
C ILE A 205 5.10 3.06 4.06
N LYS A 206 3.88 2.80 4.52
CA LYS A 206 2.90 1.99 3.80
C LYS A 206 1.74 2.84 3.34
N THR A 207 1.61 3.01 2.03
CA THR A 207 0.42 3.65 1.45
C THR A 207 -0.76 2.69 1.50
N SER A 208 -1.93 3.18 1.86
CA SER A 208 -3.04 2.34 2.27
C SER A 208 -4.40 2.75 1.69
N GLY A 209 -4.44 3.79 0.85
CA GLY A 209 -5.67 4.22 0.15
C GLY A 209 -6.83 4.48 1.11
N GLY A 210 -7.92 3.75 0.92
CA GLY A 210 -9.14 3.89 1.73
C GLY A 210 -9.14 3.05 3.03
N LEU A 211 -8.01 2.59 3.54
CA LEU A 211 -7.92 1.74 4.74
C LEU A 211 -8.68 2.32 5.93
N PHE A 212 -8.50 3.62 6.19
CA PHE A 212 -9.09 4.26 7.38
C PHE A 212 -10.61 4.31 7.34
N ASN A 213 -11.23 4.37 6.16
CA ASN A 213 -12.68 4.26 6.03
C ASN A 213 -13.21 2.89 6.49
N PHE A 214 -12.45 1.82 6.27
CA PHE A 214 -12.80 0.49 6.79
C PHE A 214 -12.53 0.36 8.28
N LEU A 215 -11.42 0.89 8.77
CA LEU A 215 -11.06 0.86 10.19
C LEU A 215 -11.97 1.74 11.06
N SER A 216 -12.44 2.87 10.53
CA SER A 216 -13.42 3.74 11.20
C SER A 216 -14.82 3.13 11.26
N GLY A 217 -15.10 2.14 10.38
CA GLY A 217 -16.45 1.59 10.21
C GLY A 217 -17.35 2.40 9.28
N SER A 218 -16.85 3.50 8.69
CA SER A 218 -17.62 4.32 7.73
C SER A 218 -17.91 3.57 6.41
N ARG A 219 -17.14 2.52 6.12
CA ARG A 219 -17.37 1.62 4.98
C ARG A 219 -17.41 0.17 5.38
N VAL A 220 -18.40 -0.54 4.82
CA VAL A 220 -18.55 -1.96 5.00
C VAL A 220 -17.85 -2.72 3.88
N ARG A 221 -17.09 -3.75 4.23
CA ARG A 221 -16.45 -4.64 3.24
C ARG A 221 -17.48 -5.56 2.58
N ALA A 222 -17.17 -5.99 1.37
CA ALA A 222 -17.96 -7.00 0.69
C ALA A 222 -18.02 -8.30 1.53
N PRO A 223 -19.10 -9.09 1.44
CA PRO A 223 -19.14 -10.42 2.02
C PRO A 223 -17.95 -11.28 1.59
N LEU A 224 -17.46 -12.15 2.46
CA LEU A 224 -16.23 -12.95 2.23
C LEU A 224 -16.28 -13.75 0.92
N TRP A 225 -17.44 -14.30 0.56
CA TRP A 225 -17.60 -15.04 -0.69
C TRP A 225 -17.35 -14.14 -1.92
N MET A 226 -17.85 -12.87 -1.91
CA MET A 226 -17.61 -11.92 -2.99
C MET A 226 -16.13 -11.53 -3.06
N GLN A 227 -15.46 -11.39 -1.92
CA GLN A 227 -14.02 -11.10 -1.88
C GLN A 227 -13.23 -12.24 -2.51
N ARG A 228 -13.57 -13.52 -2.18
CA ARG A 228 -12.88 -14.72 -2.70
C ARG A 228 -13.02 -14.89 -4.21
N VAL A 229 -14.18 -14.56 -4.78
CA VAL A 229 -14.38 -14.65 -6.24
C VAL A 229 -14.02 -13.36 -6.99
N GLY A 230 -13.47 -12.35 -6.30
CA GLY A 230 -13.03 -11.10 -6.92
C GLY A 230 -14.15 -10.12 -7.28
N LEU A 231 -15.33 -10.25 -6.70
CA LEU A 231 -16.51 -9.39 -6.94
C LEU A 231 -16.61 -8.20 -5.96
N GLU A 232 -15.58 -7.90 -5.16
CA GLU A 232 -15.57 -6.76 -4.25
C GLU A 232 -15.84 -5.42 -4.97
N TRP A 233 -15.37 -5.26 -6.20
CA TRP A 233 -15.65 -4.09 -7.02
C TRP A 233 -17.16 -3.91 -7.34
N ALA A 234 -17.90 -5.01 -7.55
CA ALA A 234 -19.33 -4.96 -7.80
C ALA A 234 -20.11 -4.53 -6.54
N TRP A 235 -19.70 -5.04 -5.36
CA TRP A 235 -20.20 -4.59 -4.08
C TRP A 235 -20.00 -3.09 -3.87
N ARG A 236 -18.81 -2.58 -4.19
CA ARG A 236 -18.51 -1.15 -4.09
C ARG A 236 -19.35 -0.31 -5.05
N ILE A 237 -19.61 -0.78 -6.29
CA ILE A 237 -20.54 -0.10 -7.21
C ILE A 237 -21.95 -0.05 -6.59
N TRP A 238 -22.41 -1.14 -6.00
CA TRP A 238 -23.74 -1.19 -5.39
C TRP A 238 -23.88 -0.19 -4.23
N LEU A 239 -22.84 -0.01 -3.43
CA LEU A 239 -22.82 0.98 -2.34
C LEU A 239 -22.69 2.43 -2.82
N GLU A 240 -21.88 2.69 -3.85
CA GLU A 240 -21.56 4.03 -4.35
C GLU A 240 -21.71 4.10 -5.90
N PRO A 241 -22.91 3.87 -6.48
CA PRO A 241 -23.05 3.68 -7.92
C PRO A 241 -22.63 4.92 -8.72
N ARG A 242 -23.05 6.13 -8.30
CA ARG A 242 -22.75 7.36 -9.02
C ARG A 242 -21.26 7.65 -9.14
N ARG A 243 -20.48 7.33 -8.10
CA ARG A 243 -19.04 7.62 -8.04
C ARG A 243 -18.21 6.53 -8.71
N LEU A 244 -18.61 5.26 -8.55
CA LEU A 244 -17.76 4.12 -8.90
C LEU A 244 -18.09 3.48 -10.24
N PHE A 245 -19.33 3.61 -10.75
CA PHE A 245 -19.76 2.99 -12.00
C PHE A 245 -18.87 3.38 -13.18
N TRP A 246 -18.76 4.68 -13.46
CA TRP A 246 -17.95 5.17 -14.58
C TRP A 246 -16.46 4.84 -14.42
N ARG A 247 -15.97 4.90 -13.20
CA ARG A 247 -14.59 4.53 -12.92
C ARG A 247 -14.31 3.06 -13.26
N TYR A 248 -15.11 2.14 -12.78
CA TYR A 248 -14.91 0.71 -13.06
C TYR A 248 -15.21 0.34 -14.52
N LEU A 249 -16.17 1.01 -15.15
CA LEU A 249 -16.47 0.79 -16.57
C LEU A 249 -15.26 1.13 -17.47
N THR A 250 -14.49 2.13 -17.10
CA THR A 250 -13.31 2.55 -17.87
C THR A 250 -12.03 1.81 -17.44
N THR A 251 -11.87 1.53 -16.16
CA THR A 251 -10.61 0.96 -15.65
C THR A 251 -10.56 -0.56 -15.73
N ASN A 252 -11.68 -1.28 -15.53
CA ASN A 252 -11.67 -2.76 -15.55
C ASN A 252 -11.31 -3.36 -16.92
N PRO A 253 -11.91 -2.93 -18.06
CA PRO A 253 -11.52 -3.47 -19.36
C PRO A 253 -10.05 -3.20 -19.68
N ARG A 254 -9.59 -1.99 -19.33
CA ARG A 254 -8.19 -1.61 -19.54
C ARG A 254 -7.23 -2.42 -18.68
N ALA A 255 -7.58 -2.64 -17.40
CA ALA A 255 -6.78 -3.49 -16.52
C ALA A 255 -6.66 -4.91 -17.07
N LEU A 256 -7.75 -5.50 -17.54
CA LEU A 256 -7.74 -6.82 -18.16
C LEU A 256 -6.85 -6.86 -19.39
N LEU A 257 -6.99 -5.90 -20.31
CA LEU A 257 -6.12 -5.79 -21.48
C LEU A 257 -4.64 -5.70 -21.11
N LEU A 258 -4.31 -4.90 -20.09
CA LEU A 258 -2.92 -4.77 -19.62
C LEU A 258 -2.39 -6.06 -19.00
N LEU A 259 -3.22 -6.78 -18.25
CA LEU A 259 -2.85 -8.06 -17.66
C LEU A 259 -2.56 -9.12 -18.74
N PHE A 260 -3.29 -9.13 -19.86
CA PHE A 260 -3.06 -10.10 -20.93
C PHE A 260 -2.00 -9.68 -21.95
N ASN A 261 -1.82 -8.38 -22.25
CA ASN A 261 -0.95 -7.92 -23.33
C ASN A 261 0.49 -7.61 -22.94
N LYS A 262 0.75 -7.12 -21.72
CA LYS A 262 2.10 -6.69 -21.29
C LYS A 262 2.95 -7.77 -20.64
N ASN A 263 2.40 -8.95 -20.38
CA ASN A 263 3.14 -10.03 -19.72
C ASN A 263 4.02 -10.87 -20.65
N ARG A 264 3.94 -10.67 -21.97
CA ARG A 264 4.74 -11.44 -22.96
C ARG A 264 6.24 -11.12 -23.00
N GLY A 265 6.72 -10.17 -22.15
CA GLY A 265 8.11 -9.70 -22.19
C GLY A 265 8.92 -9.83 -20.89
N GLY A 266 8.44 -10.51 -19.85
CA GLY A 266 8.96 -10.37 -18.48
C GLY A 266 9.72 -11.54 -17.86
N ASP A 267 9.94 -12.65 -18.53
CA ASP A 267 10.65 -13.82 -17.95
C ASP A 267 11.99 -14.10 -18.65
N ARG A 268 12.72 -13.03 -19.02
CA ARG A 268 14.10 -13.12 -19.48
C ARG A 268 14.98 -12.24 -18.60
N THR A 269 15.40 -12.78 -17.49
CA THR A 269 16.67 -12.38 -16.86
C THR A 269 17.41 -13.63 -16.45
N PRO A 270 18.72 -13.68 -16.81
CA PRO A 270 19.59 -14.81 -16.50
C PRO A 270 19.79 -14.95 -14.99
#